data_12252dd74a1834aee58ef5684569ea7e
#
_entry.id   12252dd74a1834aee58ef5684569ea7e
#
_cell.length_a   1.000
_cell.length_b   1.000
_cell.length_c   1.000
_cell.angle_alpha   90.00
_cell.angle_beta   90.00
_cell.angle_gamma   90.00
#
_symmetry.space_group_name_H-M   'P 1'
#
loop_
_entity.id
_entity.type
_entity.pdbx_description
1 polymer ?
#
loop_
_entity_poly.entity_id
_entity_poly.type
_entity_poly.pdbx_seq_one_letter_code
_entity_poly.pdbx_strand_id
1 'polypeptide(L)'
;MTIYYLKPKFQGLLRPISDWLATHGVTPNMVTGTALVMSIAEGIAIWRFPTAVWPLLLLPVILFARMALNAIDGMMAREHHMQTTFGKWLNEVSDIVSDLALYAPFLVFFIGLLPKALFFMFLCCIILSEAIGIRGYRYGTRRYDGPMGKSDRALWMSVYSLSIVLLTVSGTWIFSFCYSLALYVAVWITIGRRYEGVLANMNEKRNEMERRSA
;
A
#
# COMPACT_ATOMS: atom_id res chain seq x y z
N MET A 1 -10.40 -5.90 -12.55
CA MET A 1 -10.42 -4.50 -13.05
C MET A 1 -9.69 -3.66 -12.00
N THR A 2 -8.53 -3.14 -12.33
CA THR A 2 -7.71 -2.37 -11.39
C THR A 2 -8.23 -0.93 -11.35
N ILE A 3 -8.37 -0.35 -10.18
CA ILE A 3 -8.73 1.07 -9.92
C ILE A 3 -7.76 2.05 -10.63
N TYR A 4 -6.74 1.52 -11.26
CA TYR A 4 -5.69 2.24 -11.98
C TYR A 4 -6.21 3.20 -13.08
N TYR A 5 -7.34 2.90 -13.73
CA TYR A 5 -7.94 3.79 -14.74
C TYR A 5 -8.50 5.10 -14.16
N LEU A 6 -8.77 5.12 -12.84
CA LEU A 6 -9.22 6.33 -12.15
C LEU A 6 -8.06 7.26 -11.75
N LYS A 7 -6.82 6.75 -11.79
CA LYS A 7 -5.63 7.51 -11.35
C LYS A 7 -5.46 8.87 -12.04
N PRO A 8 -5.58 9.00 -13.38
CA PRO A 8 -5.43 10.32 -14.02
C PRO A 8 -6.51 11.32 -13.59
N LYS A 9 -7.77 10.86 -13.45
CA LYS A 9 -8.87 11.73 -12.99
C LYS A 9 -8.67 12.15 -11.54
N PHE A 10 -8.24 11.23 -10.68
CA PHE A 10 -7.94 11.50 -9.28
C PHE A 10 -6.78 12.49 -9.13
N GLN A 11 -5.71 12.31 -9.90
CA GLN A 11 -4.59 13.27 -9.94
C GLN A 11 -5.03 14.65 -10.44
N GLY A 12 -5.89 14.71 -11.45
CA GLY A 12 -6.46 15.97 -11.93
C GLY A 12 -7.22 16.73 -10.85
N LEU A 13 -7.97 16.03 -10.01
CA LEU A 13 -8.68 16.62 -8.86
C LEU A 13 -7.73 17.14 -7.76
N LEU A 14 -6.60 16.45 -7.55
CA LEU A 14 -5.63 16.80 -6.53
C LEU A 14 -4.59 17.85 -6.99
N ARG A 15 -4.48 18.10 -8.30
CA ARG A 15 -3.48 19.01 -8.87
C ARG A 15 -3.55 20.42 -8.28
N PRO A 16 -4.72 21.09 -8.12
CA PRO A 16 -4.78 22.41 -7.49
C PRO A 16 -4.20 22.43 -6.08
N ILE A 17 -4.41 21.35 -5.31
CA ILE A 17 -3.87 21.20 -3.94
C ILE A 17 -2.35 21.01 -4.00
N SER A 18 -1.86 20.18 -4.92
CA SER A 18 -0.44 19.95 -5.15
C SER A 18 0.30 21.26 -5.50
N ASP A 19 -0.26 22.06 -6.42
CA ASP A 19 0.31 23.32 -6.85
C ASP A 19 0.29 24.36 -5.72
N TRP A 20 -0.80 24.44 -4.98
CA TRP A 20 -0.90 25.32 -3.82
C TRP A 20 0.14 24.99 -2.75
N LEU A 21 0.29 23.72 -2.40
CA LEU A 21 1.30 23.28 -1.43
C LEU A 21 2.72 23.62 -1.89
N ALA A 22 3.04 23.37 -3.17
CA ALA A 22 4.37 23.64 -3.72
C ALA A 22 4.69 25.15 -3.69
N THR A 23 3.72 26.00 -4.04
CA THR A 23 3.90 27.47 -4.00
C THR A 23 4.03 28.04 -2.59
N HIS A 24 3.54 27.31 -1.56
CA HIS A 24 3.69 27.70 -0.15
C HIS A 24 4.91 27.06 0.53
N GLY A 25 5.85 26.50 -0.23
CA GLY A 25 7.11 25.98 0.30
C GLY A 25 7.02 24.60 0.96
N VAL A 26 5.88 23.91 0.81
CA VAL A 26 5.75 22.52 1.25
C VAL A 26 6.56 21.61 0.33
N THR A 27 7.31 20.67 0.89
CA THR A 27 8.09 19.70 0.11
C THR A 27 7.37 18.34 -0.01
N PRO A 28 7.65 17.55 -1.07
CA PRO A 28 7.12 16.18 -1.16
C PRO A 28 7.41 15.34 0.08
N ASN A 29 8.60 15.49 0.66
CA ASN A 29 9.01 14.75 1.87
C ASN A 29 8.14 15.09 3.09
N MET A 30 7.69 16.35 3.22
CA MET A 30 6.76 16.75 4.29
C MET A 30 5.41 16.06 4.10
N VAL A 31 4.91 15.99 2.87
CA VAL A 31 3.64 15.32 2.56
C VAL A 31 3.72 13.82 2.85
N THR A 32 4.81 13.16 2.41
CA THR A 32 5.09 11.75 2.74
C THR A 32 5.18 11.52 4.25
N GLY A 33 5.88 12.41 4.97
CA GLY A 33 5.99 12.36 6.44
C GLY A 33 4.64 12.50 7.13
N THR A 34 3.77 13.39 6.66
CA THR A 34 2.41 13.57 7.19
C THR A 34 1.58 12.29 7.00
N ALA A 35 1.64 11.67 5.81
CA ALA A 35 0.95 10.40 5.54
C ALA A 35 1.44 9.27 6.47
N LEU A 36 2.76 9.22 6.73
CA LEU A 36 3.35 8.25 7.66
C LEU A 36 2.88 8.46 9.10
N VAL A 37 2.94 9.71 9.60
CA VAL A 37 2.51 10.05 10.97
C VAL A 37 1.03 9.75 11.17
N MET A 38 0.17 10.11 10.22
CA MET A 38 -1.26 9.77 10.25
C MET A 38 -1.47 8.25 10.33
N SER A 39 -0.73 7.49 9.53
CA SER A 39 -0.83 6.02 9.52
C SER A 39 -0.42 5.40 10.85
N ILE A 40 0.67 5.88 11.44
CA ILE A 40 1.15 5.41 12.74
C ILE A 40 0.14 5.78 13.85
N ALA A 41 -0.36 7.01 13.85
CA ALA A 41 -1.32 7.47 14.85
C ALA A 41 -2.61 6.63 14.82
N GLU A 42 -3.14 6.34 13.62
CA GLU A 42 -4.31 5.50 13.45
C GLU A 42 -4.05 4.05 13.87
N GLY A 43 -2.89 3.49 13.50
CA GLY A 43 -2.51 2.15 13.95
C GLY A 43 -2.41 2.03 15.46
N ILE A 44 -1.84 3.04 16.13
CA ILE A 44 -1.80 3.13 17.59
C ILE A 44 -3.21 3.23 18.17
N ALA A 45 -4.10 4.01 17.54
CA ALA A 45 -5.49 4.15 17.98
C ALA A 45 -6.24 2.81 17.93
N ILE A 46 -6.13 2.06 16.83
CA ILE A 46 -6.73 0.73 16.70
C ILE A 46 -6.17 -0.24 17.74
N TRP A 47 -4.85 -0.23 17.96
CA TRP A 47 -4.21 -1.10 18.95
C TRP A 47 -4.59 -0.75 20.40
N ARG A 48 -4.65 0.55 20.71
CA ARG A 48 -4.91 1.04 22.09
C ARG A 48 -6.37 0.94 22.48
N PHE A 49 -7.28 1.04 21.49
CA PHE A 49 -8.72 1.07 21.69
C PHE A 49 -9.45 -0.01 20.86
N PRO A 50 -9.10 -1.31 21.02
CA PRO A 50 -9.64 -2.37 20.15
C PRO A 50 -11.14 -2.61 20.29
N THR A 51 -11.75 -2.16 21.39
CA THR A 51 -13.20 -2.27 21.64
C THR A 51 -13.97 -1.03 21.20
N ALA A 52 -13.28 0.07 20.87
CA ALA A 52 -13.93 1.28 20.40
C ALA A 52 -14.21 1.20 18.90
N VAL A 53 -15.38 1.70 18.51
CA VAL A 53 -15.84 1.69 17.12
C VAL A 53 -15.15 2.77 16.27
N TRP A 54 -14.81 3.92 16.87
CA TRP A 54 -14.33 5.09 16.15
C TRP A 54 -13.02 4.86 15.36
N PRO A 55 -11.98 4.12 15.85
CA PRO A 55 -10.79 3.91 15.04
C PRO A 55 -11.11 3.05 13.81
N LEU A 56 -11.99 2.06 13.97
CA LEU A 56 -12.38 1.20 12.86
C LEU A 56 -13.17 1.96 11.78
N LEU A 57 -14.00 2.92 12.15
CA LEU A 57 -14.70 3.81 11.21
C LEU A 57 -13.77 4.85 10.59
N LEU A 58 -12.74 5.31 11.32
CA LEU A 58 -11.78 6.29 10.84
C LEU A 58 -10.80 5.69 9.83
N LEU A 59 -10.47 4.41 9.93
CA LEU A 59 -9.49 3.75 9.07
C LEU A 59 -9.74 3.95 7.56
N PRO A 60 -10.94 3.75 6.99
CA PRO A 60 -11.19 4.01 5.57
C PRO A 60 -10.87 5.45 5.16
N VAL A 61 -11.17 6.42 6.02
CA VAL A 61 -10.89 7.84 5.78
C VAL A 61 -9.38 8.11 5.77
N ILE A 62 -8.66 7.56 6.74
CA ILE A 62 -7.19 7.66 6.83
C ILE A 62 -6.52 6.99 5.62
N LEU A 63 -6.97 5.81 5.22
CA LEU A 63 -6.45 5.11 4.05
C LEU A 63 -6.68 5.90 2.75
N PHE A 64 -7.86 6.51 2.61
CA PHE A 64 -8.15 7.38 1.48
C PHE A 64 -7.29 8.65 1.49
N ALA A 65 -7.19 9.33 2.64
CA ALA A 65 -6.33 10.52 2.81
C ALA A 65 -4.87 10.20 2.51
N ARG A 66 -4.36 9.06 3.00
CA ARG A 66 -3.01 8.56 2.70
C ARG A 66 -2.81 8.34 1.19
N MET A 67 -3.79 7.75 0.49
CA MET A 67 -3.71 7.58 -0.96
C MET A 67 -3.65 8.93 -1.68
N ALA A 68 -4.40 9.93 -1.21
CA ALA A 68 -4.36 11.28 -1.76
C ALA A 68 -3.01 11.96 -1.52
N LEU A 69 -2.47 11.89 -0.30
CA LEU A 69 -1.15 12.44 0.04
C LEU A 69 -0.03 11.79 -0.78
N ASN A 70 -0.06 10.45 -0.96
CA ASN A 70 0.92 9.74 -1.81
C ASN A 70 0.76 10.07 -3.32
N ALA A 71 -0.40 10.52 -3.76
CA ALA A 71 -0.55 11.03 -5.12
C ALA A 71 0.00 12.46 -5.24
N ILE A 72 -0.23 13.30 -4.23
CA ILE A 72 0.25 14.68 -4.15
C ILE A 72 1.78 14.73 -4.10
N ASP A 73 2.43 13.97 -3.19
CA ASP A 73 3.90 13.96 -3.10
C ASP A 73 4.56 13.55 -4.41
N GLY A 74 3.99 12.55 -5.08
CA GLY A 74 4.47 12.10 -6.38
C GLY A 74 4.24 13.13 -7.51
N MET A 75 3.16 13.92 -7.48
CA MET A 75 2.93 15.02 -8.42
C MET A 75 3.88 16.18 -8.14
N MET A 76 3.98 16.64 -6.90
CA MET A 76 4.91 17.68 -6.48
C MET A 76 6.33 17.35 -6.89
N ALA A 77 6.79 16.12 -6.63
CA ALA A 77 8.14 15.69 -7.00
C ALA A 77 8.39 15.78 -8.50
N ARG A 78 7.41 15.40 -9.35
CA ARG A 78 7.59 15.37 -10.82
C ARG A 78 7.29 16.70 -11.48
N GLU A 79 6.16 17.34 -11.15
CA GLU A 79 5.65 18.51 -11.85
C GLU A 79 6.36 19.80 -11.39
N HIS A 80 6.86 19.85 -10.13
CA HIS A 80 7.63 20.99 -9.61
C HIS A 80 9.14 20.71 -9.49
N HIS A 81 9.64 19.65 -10.14
CA HIS A 81 11.08 19.31 -10.16
C HIS A 81 11.74 19.15 -8.78
N MET A 82 10.98 18.71 -7.77
CA MET A 82 11.44 18.51 -6.38
C MET A 82 11.92 17.08 -6.10
N GLN A 83 12.32 16.32 -7.12
CA GLN A 83 12.77 14.93 -6.96
C GLN A 83 14.13 14.87 -6.27
N THR A 84 14.24 14.07 -5.20
CA THR A 84 15.49 13.76 -4.53
C THR A 84 15.67 12.25 -4.36
N THR A 85 16.93 11.78 -4.29
CA THR A 85 17.22 10.37 -4.01
C THR A 85 16.69 9.96 -2.63
N PHE A 86 16.86 10.83 -1.63
CA PHE A 86 16.32 10.63 -0.29
C PHE A 86 14.81 10.55 -0.30
N GLY A 87 14.11 11.44 -1.03
CA GLY A 87 12.65 11.44 -1.13
C GLY A 87 12.11 10.16 -1.75
N LYS A 88 12.78 9.60 -2.77
CA LYS A 88 12.43 8.30 -3.34
C LYS A 88 12.53 7.18 -2.29
N TRP A 89 13.64 7.13 -1.56
CA TRP A 89 13.85 6.15 -0.50
C TRP A 89 12.81 6.33 0.64
N LEU A 90 12.60 7.56 1.08
CA LEU A 90 11.62 7.89 2.13
C LEU A 90 10.22 7.42 1.75
N ASN A 91 9.77 7.70 0.52
CA ASN A 91 8.46 7.25 0.04
C ASN A 91 8.33 5.72 0.06
N GLU A 92 9.37 4.98 -0.36
CA GLU A 92 9.36 3.52 -0.36
C GLU A 92 9.26 2.94 1.05
N VAL A 93 10.08 3.43 1.97
CA VAL A 93 10.11 2.97 3.36
C VAL A 93 8.83 3.36 4.09
N SER A 94 8.38 4.61 3.94
CA SER A 94 7.16 5.09 4.59
C SER A 94 5.92 4.31 4.15
N ASP A 95 5.85 3.88 2.90
CA ASP A 95 4.75 3.04 2.42
C ASP A 95 4.67 1.69 3.15
N ILE A 96 5.83 1.02 3.31
CA ILE A 96 5.89 -0.27 4.02
C ILE A 96 5.56 -0.08 5.51
N VAL A 97 6.17 0.93 6.14
CA VAL A 97 5.94 1.21 7.57
C VAL A 97 4.49 1.60 7.82
N SER A 98 3.89 2.42 6.96
CA SER A 98 2.49 2.81 7.08
C SER A 98 1.54 1.62 6.93
N ASP A 99 1.78 0.72 5.96
CA ASP A 99 0.97 -0.49 5.79
C ASP A 99 1.05 -1.38 7.03
N LEU A 100 2.25 -1.60 7.56
CA LEU A 100 2.43 -2.40 8.77
C LEU A 100 1.81 -1.74 10.00
N ALA A 101 1.99 -0.43 10.18
CA ALA A 101 1.41 0.31 11.30
C ALA A 101 -0.12 0.23 11.30
N LEU A 102 -0.75 0.36 10.13
CA LEU A 102 -2.21 0.31 10.00
C LEU A 102 -2.79 -1.10 10.10
N TYR A 103 -2.07 -2.12 9.59
CA TYR A 103 -2.64 -3.44 9.45
C TYR A 103 -2.25 -4.39 10.60
N ALA A 104 -1.05 -4.29 11.19
CA ALA A 104 -0.64 -5.18 12.27
C ALA A 104 -1.58 -5.17 13.49
N PRO A 105 -2.19 -4.03 13.91
CA PRO A 105 -3.15 -4.02 15.00
C PRO A 105 -4.36 -4.93 14.76
N PHE A 106 -4.70 -5.21 13.51
CA PHE A 106 -5.84 -6.08 13.19
C PHE A 106 -5.66 -7.53 13.61
N LEU A 107 -4.44 -7.97 13.94
CA LEU A 107 -4.19 -9.31 14.51
C LEU A 107 -5.06 -9.61 15.74
N VAL A 108 -5.49 -8.59 16.49
CA VAL A 108 -6.35 -8.79 17.67
C VAL A 108 -7.78 -9.19 17.29
N PHE A 109 -8.24 -8.82 16.09
CA PHE A 109 -9.60 -9.08 15.65
C PHE A 109 -9.79 -10.45 14.98
N PHE A 110 -8.70 -11.10 14.55
CA PHE A 110 -8.78 -12.45 14.00
C PHE A 110 -8.96 -13.49 15.11
N ILE A 111 -9.93 -14.40 14.93
CA ILE A 111 -10.27 -15.43 15.91
C ILE A 111 -9.57 -16.75 15.57
N GLY A 112 -8.82 -17.27 16.54
CA GLY A 112 -8.10 -18.53 16.43
C GLY A 112 -6.66 -18.37 15.90
N LEU A 113 -5.84 -19.38 16.15
CA LEU A 113 -4.42 -19.36 15.82
C LEU A 113 -4.17 -19.33 14.30
N LEU A 114 -4.90 -20.17 13.56
CA LEU A 114 -4.69 -20.31 12.12
C LEU A 114 -5.02 -19.02 11.33
N PRO A 115 -6.18 -18.36 11.53
CA PRO A 115 -6.44 -17.06 10.91
C PRO A 115 -5.40 -15.99 11.26
N LYS A 116 -4.96 -15.92 12.52
CA LYS A 116 -3.89 -14.99 12.96
C LYS A 116 -2.58 -15.29 12.25
N ALA A 117 -2.19 -16.56 12.14
CA ALA A 117 -0.97 -16.95 11.45
C ALA A 117 -1.02 -16.60 9.95
N LEU A 118 -2.14 -16.88 9.27
CA LEU A 118 -2.33 -16.50 7.86
C LEU A 118 -2.24 -14.98 7.66
N PHE A 119 -2.88 -14.21 8.54
CA PHE A 119 -2.82 -12.75 8.46
C PHE A 119 -1.41 -12.22 8.77
N PHE A 120 -0.71 -12.80 9.74
CA PHE A 120 0.70 -12.46 10.00
C PHE A 120 1.59 -12.78 8.79
N MET A 121 1.42 -13.94 8.16
CA MET A 121 2.12 -14.28 6.93
C MET A 121 1.78 -13.33 5.78
N PHE A 122 0.53 -12.89 5.68
CA PHE A 122 0.13 -11.84 4.74
C PHE A 122 0.92 -10.54 4.96
N LEU A 123 1.10 -10.09 6.22
CA LEU A 123 1.91 -8.90 6.54
C LEU A 123 3.38 -9.09 6.12
N CYS A 124 3.96 -10.25 6.36
CA CYS A 124 5.31 -10.57 5.88
C CYS A 124 5.40 -10.55 4.34
N CYS A 125 4.39 -11.08 3.67
CA CYS A 125 4.31 -11.08 2.21
C CYS A 125 4.14 -9.68 1.61
N ILE A 126 3.53 -8.72 2.32
CA ILE A 126 3.51 -7.31 1.90
C ILE A 126 4.94 -6.79 1.78
N ILE A 127 5.78 -7.01 2.78
CA ILE A 127 7.18 -6.56 2.77
C ILE A 127 7.92 -7.17 1.56
N LEU A 128 7.77 -8.48 1.36
CA LEU A 128 8.39 -9.20 0.25
C LEU A 128 7.91 -8.66 -1.10
N SER A 129 6.60 -8.45 -1.25
CA SER A 129 5.98 -7.93 -2.47
C SER A 129 6.51 -6.53 -2.83
N GLU A 130 6.66 -5.63 -1.83
CA GLU A 130 7.23 -4.30 -2.06
C GLU A 130 8.73 -4.36 -2.36
N ALA A 131 9.50 -5.23 -1.69
CA ALA A 131 10.92 -5.42 -1.99
C ALA A 131 11.15 -5.90 -3.42
N ILE A 132 10.34 -6.85 -3.92
CA ILE A 132 10.39 -7.29 -5.32
C ILE A 132 10.01 -6.14 -6.26
N GLY A 133 8.97 -5.36 -5.93
CA GLY A 133 8.56 -4.18 -6.71
C GLY A 133 9.66 -3.12 -6.83
N ILE A 134 10.35 -2.82 -5.73
CA ILE A 134 11.48 -1.87 -5.70
C ILE A 134 12.63 -2.39 -6.58
N ARG A 135 12.97 -3.69 -6.46
CA ARG A 135 14.01 -4.31 -7.28
C ARG A 135 13.64 -4.30 -8.78
N GLY A 136 12.39 -4.59 -9.08
CA GLY A 136 11.86 -4.63 -10.45
C GLY A 136 11.90 -3.27 -11.14
N TYR A 137 11.78 -2.17 -10.40
CA TYR A 137 11.87 -0.81 -10.96
C TYR A 137 13.20 -0.54 -11.69
N ARG A 138 14.29 -1.15 -11.23
CA ARG A 138 15.61 -1.07 -11.90
C ARG A 138 15.62 -1.71 -13.28
N TYR A 139 14.69 -2.64 -13.54
CA TYR A 139 14.58 -3.37 -14.80
C TYR A 139 13.43 -2.86 -15.67
N GLY A 140 12.74 -1.77 -15.26
CA GLY A 140 11.65 -1.18 -16.02
C GLY A 140 10.30 -1.87 -15.85
N THR A 141 10.17 -2.81 -14.89
CA THR A 141 8.89 -3.45 -14.60
C THR A 141 7.89 -2.46 -13.99
N ARG A 142 6.60 -2.64 -14.34
CA ARG A 142 5.53 -1.90 -13.68
C ARG A 142 5.35 -2.43 -12.27
N ARG A 143 5.51 -1.55 -11.29
CA ARG A 143 5.43 -1.82 -9.85
C ARG A 143 4.04 -2.30 -9.37
N TYR A 144 3.03 -2.23 -10.23
CA TYR A 144 1.62 -2.33 -9.85
C TYR A 144 0.91 -3.58 -10.38
N ASP A 145 1.64 -4.57 -10.85
CA ASP A 145 1.03 -5.80 -11.34
C ASP A 145 0.60 -6.69 -10.16
N GLY A 146 -0.66 -7.09 -10.19
CA GLY A 146 -1.26 -8.02 -9.23
C GLY A 146 -2.50 -7.48 -8.50
N PRO A 147 -3.30 -8.37 -7.90
CA PRO A 147 -4.57 -8.04 -7.25
C PRO A 147 -4.43 -7.41 -5.86
N MET A 148 -3.20 -7.31 -5.31
CA MET A 148 -2.91 -6.77 -3.97
C MET A 148 -1.91 -5.62 -4.02
N GLY A 149 -2.13 -4.67 -4.93
CA GLY A 149 -1.47 -3.38 -4.94
C GLY A 149 -1.82 -2.54 -3.69
N LYS A 150 -1.14 -1.40 -3.49
CA LYS A 150 -1.37 -0.52 -2.32
C LYS A 150 -2.83 -0.11 -2.16
N SER A 151 -3.49 0.30 -3.25
CA SER A 151 -4.91 0.69 -3.24
C SER A 151 -5.84 -0.49 -2.97
N ASP A 152 -5.50 -1.68 -3.48
CA ASP A 152 -6.31 -2.87 -3.24
C ASP A 152 -6.22 -3.30 -1.77
N ARG A 153 -5.02 -3.27 -1.17
CA ARG A 153 -4.83 -3.51 0.27
C ARG A 153 -5.63 -2.51 1.12
N ALA A 154 -5.57 -1.23 0.78
CA ALA A 154 -6.34 -0.19 1.46
C ALA A 154 -7.85 -0.46 1.39
N LEU A 155 -8.36 -0.84 0.21
CA LEU A 155 -9.76 -1.20 0.03
C LEU A 155 -10.15 -2.42 0.88
N TRP A 156 -9.38 -3.52 0.79
CA TRP A 156 -9.69 -4.74 1.55
C TRP A 156 -9.63 -4.49 3.05
N MET A 157 -8.64 -3.77 3.56
CA MET A 157 -8.56 -3.46 4.99
C MET A 157 -9.68 -2.52 5.44
N SER A 158 -10.13 -1.59 4.59
CA SER A 158 -11.31 -0.76 4.86
C SER A 158 -12.58 -1.62 4.95
N VAL A 159 -12.77 -2.56 4.00
CA VAL A 159 -13.91 -3.49 4.02
C VAL A 159 -13.88 -4.36 5.27
N TYR A 160 -12.72 -4.87 5.67
CA TYR A 160 -12.59 -5.67 6.89
C TYR A 160 -12.92 -4.85 8.14
N SER A 161 -12.39 -3.63 8.25
CA SER A 161 -12.69 -2.73 9.37
C SER A 161 -14.17 -2.43 9.49
N LEU A 162 -14.82 -2.09 8.37
CA LEU A 162 -16.26 -1.84 8.35
C LEU A 162 -17.07 -3.12 8.65
N SER A 163 -16.60 -4.30 8.22
CA SER A 163 -17.28 -5.56 8.52
C SER A 163 -17.25 -5.89 10.02
N ILE A 164 -16.20 -5.55 10.74
CA ILE A 164 -16.13 -5.69 12.20
C ILE A 164 -17.20 -4.82 12.87
N VAL A 165 -17.42 -3.61 12.36
CA VAL A 165 -18.38 -2.67 12.94
C VAL A 165 -19.82 -3.01 12.59
N LEU A 166 -20.08 -3.39 11.34
CA LEU A 166 -21.44 -3.49 10.80
C LEU A 166 -22.02 -4.91 10.85
N LEU A 167 -21.16 -5.94 10.87
CA LEU A 167 -21.58 -7.32 10.76
C LEU A 167 -21.25 -8.11 12.02
N THR A 168 -22.26 -8.69 12.65
CA THR A 168 -22.06 -9.64 13.77
C THR A 168 -21.27 -10.88 13.37
N VAL A 169 -21.23 -11.20 12.07
CA VAL A 169 -20.52 -12.36 11.49
C VAL A 169 -19.00 -12.19 11.53
N SER A 170 -18.49 -10.95 11.57
CA SER A 170 -17.05 -10.67 11.63
C SER A 170 -16.36 -11.30 12.84
N GLY A 171 -17.11 -11.53 13.94
CA GLY A 171 -16.64 -12.21 15.13
C GLY A 171 -16.63 -13.75 15.04
N THR A 172 -16.85 -14.35 13.87
CA THR A 172 -16.80 -15.81 13.71
C THR A 172 -15.42 -16.29 13.24
N TRP A 173 -15.03 -17.49 13.67
CA TRP A 173 -13.79 -18.13 13.22
C TRP A 173 -13.78 -18.32 11.69
N ILE A 174 -14.91 -18.75 11.11
CA ILE A 174 -15.06 -19.00 9.68
C ILE A 174 -14.78 -17.73 8.88
N PHE A 175 -15.37 -16.60 9.27
CA PHE A 175 -15.14 -15.32 8.62
C PHE A 175 -13.67 -14.91 8.70
N SER A 176 -13.07 -15.00 9.90
CA SER A 176 -11.66 -14.69 10.13
C SER A 176 -10.75 -15.56 9.25
N PHE A 177 -11.04 -16.86 9.16
CA PHE A 177 -10.28 -17.81 8.36
C PHE A 177 -10.39 -17.49 6.86
N CYS A 178 -11.61 -17.39 6.32
CA CYS A 178 -11.82 -17.12 4.89
C CYS A 178 -11.20 -15.79 4.48
N TYR A 179 -11.33 -14.77 5.33
CA TYR A 179 -10.79 -13.44 5.03
C TYR A 179 -9.26 -13.43 5.02
N SER A 180 -8.61 -13.98 6.05
CA SER A 180 -7.16 -14.07 6.13
C SER A 180 -6.57 -14.92 5.01
N LEU A 181 -7.23 -16.03 4.66
CA LEU A 181 -6.83 -16.89 3.54
C LEU A 181 -6.93 -16.15 2.21
N ALA A 182 -8.02 -15.41 1.97
CA ALA A 182 -8.20 -14.64 0.74
C ALA A 182 -7.10 -13.57 0.57
N LEU A 183 -6.77 -12.83 1.63
CA LEU A 183 -5.68 -11.85 1.63
C LEU A 183 -4.33 -12.51 1.36
N TYR A 184 -4.06 -13.63 2.01
CA TYR A 184 -2.82 -14.37 1.87
C TYR A 184 -2.64 -14.91 0.44
N VAL A 185 -3.67 -15.53 -0.14
CA VAL A 185 -3.63 -16.03 -1.52
C VAL A 185 -3.45 -14.89 -2.53
N ALA A 186 -4.19 -13.79 -2.35
CA ALA A 186 -4.13 -12.65 -3.26
C ALA A 186 -2.75 -11.96 -3.26
N VAL A 187 -2.07 -11.89 -2.11
CA VAL A 187 -0.71 -11.33 -2.05
C VAL A 187 0.30 -12.24 -2.74
N TRP A 188 0.14 -13.57 -2.63
CA TRP A 188 1.00 -14.53 -3.34
C TRP A 188 0.84 -14.45 -4.87
N ILE A 189 -0.38 -14.27 -5.37
CA ILE A 189 -0.62 -14.02 -6.79
C ILE A 189 0.10 -12.73 -7.23
N THR A 190 0.08 -11.70 -6.38
CA THR A 190 0.78 -10.43 -6.66
C THR A 190 2.30 -10.62 -6.69
N ILE A 191 2.86 -11.37 -5.74
CA ILE A 191 4.29 -11.69 -5.70
C ILE A 191 4.71 -12.45 -6.96
N GLY A 192 3.95 -13.47 -7.36
CA GLY A 192 4.21 -14.26 -8.57
C GLY A 192 4.25 -13.38 -9.83
N ARG A 193 3.21 -12.56 -10.04
CA ARG A 193 3.14 -11.66 -11.21
C ARG A 193 4.29 -10.63 -11.23
N ARG A 194 4.64 -10.06 -10.07
CA ARG A 194 5.76 -9.12 -9.98
C ARG A 194 7.09 -9.82 -10.28
N TYR A 195 7.28 -11.04 -9.77
CA TYR A 195 8.49 -11.81 -10.01
C TYR A 195 8.65 -12.20 -11.48
N GLU A 196 7.59 -12.69 -12.13
CA GLU A 196 7.57 -13.00 -13.56
C GLU A 196 7.91 -11.76 -14.41
N GLY A 197 7.31 -10.60 -14.09
CA GLY A 197 7.62 -9.34 -14.75
C GLY A 197 9.10 -8.94 -14.61
N VAL A 198 9.70 -9.12 -13.43
CA VAL A 198 11.13 -8.84 -13.19
C VAL A 198 12.00 -9.77 -14.05
N LEU A 199 11.70 -11.07 -14.08
CA LEU A 199 12.45 -12.05 -14.86
C LEU A 199 12.38 -11.77 -16.37
N ALA A 200 11.19 -11.47 -16.89
CA ALA A 200 10.98 -11.15 -18.29
C ALA A 200 11.85 -9.96 -18.72
N ASN A 201 11.82 -8.85 -17.97
CA ASN A 201 12.62 -7.66 -18.31
C ASN A 201 14.13 -7.84 -18.10
N MET A 202 14.54 -8.68 -17.15
CA MET A 202 15.95 -9.04 -17.00
C MET A 202 16.48 -9.80 -18.22
N ASN A 203 15.70 -10.76 -18.72
CA ASN A 203 16.07 -11.53 -19.89
C ASN A 203 16.11 -10.67 -21.16
N GLU A 204 15.15 -9.76 -21.32
CA GLU A 204 15.13 -8.81 -22.43
C GLU A 204 16.38 -7.93 -22.46
N LYS A 205 16.75 -7.33 -21.32
CA LYS A 205 17.97 -6.51 -21.21
C LYS A 205 19.25 -7.32 -21.47
N ARG A 206 19.29 -8.57 -21.02
CA ARG A 206 20.44 -9.45 -21.31
C ARG A 206 20.56 -9.71 -22.82
N ASN A 207 19.47 -10.06 -23.47
CA ASN A 207 19.45 -10.30 -24.92
C ASN A 207 19.81 -9.04 -25.72
N GLU A 208 19.41 -7.84 -25.28
CA GLU A 208 19.81 -6.58 -25.90
C GLU A 208 21.32 -6.30 -25.76
N MET A 209 21.90 -6.61 -24.60
CA MET A 209 23.36 -6.47 -24.40
C MET A 209 24.16 -7.44 -25.26
N GLU A 210 23.72 -8.69 -25.39
CA GLU A 210 24.34 -9.69 -26.25
C GLU A 210 24.27 -9.28 -27.73
N ARG A 211 23.16 -8.70 -28.19
CA ARG A 211 23.03 -8.19 -29.58
C ARG A 211 23.88 -6.96 -29.86
N ARG A 212 24.24 -6.15 -28.84
CA ARG A 212 25.12 -4.97 -29.02
C ARG A 212 26.58 -5.35 -28.99
N SER A 213 26.93 -6.52 -28.46
CA SER A 213 28.29 -7.02 -28.37
C SER A 213 28.69 -7.94 -29.53
N ALA A 214 27.76 -8.37 -30.34
CA ALA A 214 27.91 -9.13 -31.57
C ALA A 214 27.92 -8.23 -32.80
#